data_8cda49267c6eca91abf2e34d56c9284f
#
_entry.id   8cda49267c6eca91abf2e34d56c9284f
#
_cell.length_a   1.000
_cell.length_b   1.000
_cell.length_c   1.000
_cell.angle_alpha   90.00
_cell.angle_beta   90.00
_cell.angle_gamma   90.00
#
_symmetry.space_group_name_H-M   'P 1'
#
loop_
_entity.id
_entity.type
_entity.pdbx_description
1 polymer ?
#
loop_
_entity_poly.entity_id
_entity_poly.type
_entity_poly.pdbx_seq_one_letter_code
_entity_poly.pdbx_strand_id
1 'polypeptide(L)'
;APTDGESTAGETQKPQQDAETEIPAPDPVGQLSFGNLESRLRENNLTVLMLEESIASIDEIDFDKMQEDLRKQLNDIAKLQYLSIVYPEAAGGMTFDSLQSSYDALKEKFDDLKEGKIQDDYAAVVRQLRNTEDQMIKTAETIYINILELQNTDEQLQRSLAAMNRTVQEMELRYDLGQISALTLQQVTAGRT
;
A
#
# COMPACT_ATOMS: atom_id res chain seq x y z
N ALA A 1 17.38 80.60 -3.24
CA ALA A 1 17.35 79.72 -2.06
C ALA A 1 17.06 78.26 -2.53
N PRO A 2 17.82 77.32 -2.07
CA PRO A 2 17.84 75.97 -2.60
C PRO A 2 16.96 75.02 -1.82
N THR A 3 16.49 73.98 -2.43
CA THR A 3 15.97 72.81 -1.69
C THR A 3 16.48 71.54 -2.28
N ASP A 4 17.03 70.76 -1.39
CA ASP A 4 17.69 69.49 -1.55
C ASP A 4 16.76 68.40 -2.03
N GLY A 5 17.23 67.61 -2.99
CA GLY A 5 16.61 66.36 -3.41
C GLY A 5 17.15 65.21 -2.60
N GLU A 6 16.30 64.54 -1.89
CA GLU A 6 16.61 63.32 -1.12
C GLU A 6 16.46 62.11 -1.99
N SER A 7 17.57 61.40 -2.19
CA SER A 7 17.71 60.13 -2.92
C SER A 7 17.26 59.01 -2.02
N THR A 8 16.13 58.34 -2.32
CA THR A 8 15.73 57.09 -1.72
C THR A 8 16.44 55.93 -2.38
N ALA A 9 17.32 55.33 -1.62
CA ALA A 9 17.99 54.06 -1.98
C ALA A 9 16.98 52.91 -2.12
N GLY A 10 17.00 52.28 -3.28
CA GLY A 10 16.25 51.06 -3.51
C GLY A 10 16.85 49.91 -2.70
N GLU A 11 16.04 49.33 -1.83
CA GLU A 11 16.32 48.07 -1.18
C GLU A 11 16.26 46.93 -2.23
N THR A 12 17.42 46.38 -2.51
CA THR A 12 17.58 45.18 -3.32
C THR A 12 17.10 44.01 -2.46
N GLN A 13 15.90 43.48 -2.74
CA GLN A 13 15.45 42.20 -2.22
C GLN A 13 16.39 41.09 -2.67
N LYS A 14 17.08 40.50 -1.71
CA LYS A 14 17.83 39.27 -1.87
C LYS A 14 16.87 38.16 -2.33
N PRO A 15 17.22 37.34 -3.31
CA PRO A 15 16.41 36.16 -3.63
C PRO A 15 16.34 35.24 -2.42
N GLN A 16 15.12 34.91 -2.01
CA GLN A 16 14.87 33.81 -1.10
C GLN A 16 15.49 32.56 -1.69
N GLN A 17 16.50 32.03 -1.04
CA GLN A 17 17.00 30.70 -1.31
C GLN A 17 15.83 29.73 -1.09
N ASP A 18 15.44 29.06 -2.15
CA ASP A 18 14.57 27.90 -2.09
C ASP A 18 15.18 26.95 -1.06
N ALA A 19 14.42 26.68 0.01
CA ALA A 19 14.80 25.65 0.96
C ALA A 19 14.82 24.33 0.17
N GLU A 20 16.01 23.90 -0.20
CA GLU A 20 16.23 22.51 -0.61
C GLU A 20 15.62 21.64 0.49
N THR A 21 14.53 20.97 0.14
CA THR A 21 13.93 19.95 0.99
C THR A 21 15.01 18.86 1.10
N GLU A 22 15.79 18.92 2.19
CA GLU A 22 16.75 17.84 2.51
C GLU A 22 15.94 16.54 2.55
N ILE A 23 16.16 15.69 1.56
CA ILE A 23 15.64 14.32 1.57
C ILE A 23 16.29 13.67 2.81
N PRO A 24 15.50 13.25 3.82
CA PRO A 24 16.06 12.63 5.00
C PRO A 24 16.94 11.45 4.60
N ALA A 25 18.14 11.34 5.22
CA ALA A 25 19.01 10.21 4.97
C ALA A 25 18.22 8.90 5.20
N PRO A 26 18.41 7.89 4.34
CA PRO A 26 17.68 6.63 4.50
C PRO A 26 18.02 6.02 5.86
N ASP A 27 16.98 5.57 6.57
CA ASP A 27 17.15 4.91 7.86
C ASP A 27 18.12 3.71 7.76
N PRO A 28 18.94 3.46 8.79
CA PRO A 28 19.88 2.35 8.80
C PRO A 28 19.18 1.01 8.51
N VAL A 29 19.89 0.11 7.84
CA VAL A 29 19.39 -1.24 7.58
C VAL A 29 19.01 -1.93 8.91
N GLY A 30 17.78 -2.45 8.98
CA GLY A 30 17.23 -3.11 10.16
C GLY A 30 16.49 -2.19 11.13
N GLN A 31 16.46 -0.87 10.89
CA GLN A 31 15.58 0.04 11.62
C GLN A 31 14.30 0.28 10.82
N LEU A 32 13.18 0.24 11.52
CA LEU A 32 11.86 0.55 10.97
C LEU A 32 11.39 1.85 11.61
N SER A 33 11.08 2.84 10.79
CA SER A 33 10.46 4.10 11.20
C SER A 33 9.12 4.28 10.47
N PHE A 34 8.27 5.15 10.97
CA PHE A 34 7.03 5.49 10.29
C PHE A 34 7.29 6.01 8.86
N GLY A 35 8.36 6.78 8.68
CA GLY A 35 8.73 7.37 7.39
C GLY A 35 9.26 6.36 6.36
N ASN A 36 9.81 5.21 6.80
CA ASN A 36 10.33 4.19 5.89
C ASN A 36 9.43 2.94 5.76
N LEU A 37 8.35 2.88 6.53
CA LEU A 37 7.47 1.71 6.61
C LEU A 37 6.89 1.33 5.24
N GLU A 38 6.34 2.30 4.52
CA GLU A 38 5.75 2.07 3.21
C GLU A 38 6.79 1.56 2.20
N SER A 39 7.94 2.24 2.07
CA SER A 39 9.00 1.81 1.15
C SER A 39 9.52 0.42 1.49
N ARG A 40 9.68 0.11 2.78
CA ARG A 40 10.09 -1.23 3.23
C ARG A 40 9.07 -2.31 2.93
N LEU A 41 7.77 -1.99 3.02
CA LEU A 41 6.71 -2.92 2.63
C LEU A 41 6.72 -3.17 1.14
N ARG A 42 6.82 -2.13 0.31
CA ARG A 42 6.88 -2.25 -1.15
C ARG A 42 8.11 -3.04 -1.61
N GLU A 43 9.25 -2.86 -0.97
CA GLU A 43 10.50 -3.54 -1.35
C GLU A 43 10.60 -5.00 -0.86
N ASN A 44 9.99 -5.33 0.29
CA ASN A 44 10.30 -6.58 0.98
C ASN A 44 9.07 -7.42 1.34
N ASN A 45 7.85 -6.89 1.23
CA ASN A 45 6.65 -7.66 1.53
C ASN A 45 6.23 -8.46 0.30
N LEU A 46 6.30 -9.80 0.41
CA LEU A 46 5.99 -10.70 -0.71
C LEU A 46 4.58 -10.47 -1.27
N THR A 47 3.59 -10.18 -0.43
CA THR A 47 2.21 -9.96 -0.88
C THR A 47 2.09 -8.66 -1.68
N VAL A 48 2.76 -7.58 -1.23
CA VAL A 48 2.79 -6.31 -1.96
C VAL A 48 3.50 -6.50 -3.31
N LEU A 49 4.65 -7.16 -3.32
CA LEU A 49 5.37 -7.47 -4.55
C LEU A 49 4.54 -8.31 -5.53
N MET A 50 3.76 -9.30 -5.04
CA MET A 50 2.85 -10.08 -5.88
C MET A 50 1.68 -9.24 -6.44
N LEU A 51 1.18 -8.26 -5.68
CA LEU A 51 0.15 -7.34 -6.17
C LEU A 51 0.72 -6.44 -7.26
N GLU A 52 1.90 -5.87 -7.06
CA GLU A 52 2.59 -5.03 -8.05
C GLU A 52 2.91 -5.81 -9.33
N GLU A 53 3.39 -7.05 -9.22
CA GLU A 53 3.63 -7.95 -10.36
C GLU A 53 2.33 -8.25 -11.13
N SER A 54 1.23 -8.46 -10.40
CA SER A 54 -0.08 -8.71 -11.01
C SER A 54 -0.58 -7.48 -11.76
N ILE A 55 -0.38 -6.27 -11.21
CA ILE A 55 -0.72 -5.02 -11.87
C ILE A 55 0.14 -4.83 -13.13
N ALA A 56 1.45 -5.04 -13.03
CA ALA A 56 2.37 -4.94 -14.15
C ALA A 56 1.99 -5.90 -15.28
N SER A 57 1.63 -7.16 -14.95
CA SER A 57 1.20 -8.16 -15.91
C SER A 57 -0.09 -7.76 -16.65
N ILE A 58 -0.99 -7.03 -15.98
CA ILE A 58 -2.22 -6.52 -16.62
C ILE A 58 -1.88 -5.31 -17.52
N ASP A 59 -0.99 -4.42 -17.07
CA ASP A 59 -0.56 -3.24 -17.84
C ASP A 59 0.23 -3.62 -19.12
N GLU A 60 0.83 -4.83 -19.15
CA GLU A 60 1.52 -5.37 -20.33
C GLU A 60 0.60 -6.01 -21.37
N ILE A 61 -0.72 -6.13 -21.11
CA ILE A 61 -1.67 -6.75 -22.04
C ILE A 61 -1.78 -5.89 -23.31
N ASP A 62 -1.39 -6.48 -24.44
CA ASP A 62 -1.54 -5.90 -25.77
C ASP A 62 -2.94 -6.17 -26.33
N PHE A 63 -3.86 -5.25 -26.08
CA PHE A 63 -5.25 -5.36 -26.55
C PHE A 63 -5.38 -5.26 -28.07
N ASP A 64 -4.48 -4.54 -28.74
CA ASP A 64 -4.48 -4.42 -30.19
C ASP A 64 -4.11 -5.77 -30.83
N LYS A 65 -3.11 -6.43 -30.31
CA LYS A 65 -2.72 -7.77 -30.73
C LYS A 65 -3.84 -8.78 -30.45
N MET A 66 -4.46 -8.71 -29.28
CA MET A 66 -5.59 -9.57 -28.92
C MET A 66 -6.74 -9.39 -29.93
N GLN A 67 -7.06 -8.16 -30.33
CA GLN A 67 -8.08 -7.84 -31.31
C GLN A 67 -7.73 -8.40 -32.69
N GLU A 68 -6.46 -8.29 -33.10
CA GLU A 68 -6.00 -8.85 -34.38
C GLU A 68 -6.11 -10.38 -34.40
N ASP A 69 -5.74 -11.05 -33.31
CA ASP A 69 -5.81 -12.51 -33.19
C ASP A 69 -7.27 -13.02 -33.16
N LEU A 70 -8.17 -12.33 -32.46
CA LEU A 70 -9.60 -12.64 -32.51
C LEU A 70 -10.17 -12.47 -33.93
N ARG A 71 -9.76 -11.41 -34.64
CA ARG A 71 -10.16 -11.18 -36.03
C ARG A 71 -9.67 -12.32 -36.95
N LYS A 72 -8.44 -12.80 -36.77
CA LYS A 72 -7.92 -13.97 -37.54
C LYS A 72 -8.74 -15.21 -37.25
N GLN A 73 -9.02 -15.51 -35.98
CA GLN A 73 -9.84 -16.65 -35.57
C GLN A 73 -11.27 -16.58 -36.17
N LEU A 74 -11.91 -15.41 -36.15
CA LEU A 74 -13.21 -15.21 -36.78
C LEU A 74 -13.18 -15.52 -38.29
N ASN A 75 -12.16 -15.04 -38.98
CA ASN A 75 -11.99 -15.29 -40.41
C ASN A 75 -11.76 -16.80 -40.69
N ASP A 76 -11.02 -17.49 -39.82
CA ASP A 76 -10.75 -18.91 -40.01
C ASP A 76 -12.00 -19.76 -39.74
N ILE A 77 -12.79 -19.41 -38.73
CA ILE A 77 -14.11 -20.08 -38.52
C ILE A 77 -15.05 -19.80 -39.68
N ALA A 78 -15.11 -18.57 -40.20
CA ALA A 78 -15.95 -18.25 -41.35
C ALA A 78 -15.57 -19.06 -42.61
N LYS A 79 -14.26 -19.31 -42.83
CA LYS A 79 -13.79 -20.22 -43.89
C LYS A 79 -14.23 -21.64 -43.65
N LEU A 80 -14.13 -22.14 -42.39
CA LEU A 80 -14.57 -23.49 -42.04
C LEU A 80 -16.09 -23.63 -42.18
N GLN A 81 -16.88 -22.63 -41.87
CA GLN A 81 -18.33 -22.58 -42.11
C GLN A 81 -18.63 -22.74 -43.59
N TYR A 82 -17.94 -22.01 -44.46
CA TYR A 82 -18.11 -22.12 -45.91
C TYR A 82 -17.74 -23.56 -46.37
N LEU A 83 -16.62 -24.11 -45.89
CA LEU A 83 -16.19 -25.48 -46.23
C LEU A 83 -17.18 -26.53 -45.74
N SER A 84 -17.77 -26.37 -44.56
CA SER A 84 -18.77 -27.33 -44.02
C SER A 84 -20.02 -27.45 -44.89
N ILE A 85 -20.33 -26.40 -45.64
CA ILE A 85 -21.49 -26.38 -46.58
C ILE A 85 -21.07 -26.97 -47.95
N VAL A 86 -19.92 -26.51 -48.46
CA VAL A 86 -19.54 -26.82 -49.86
C VAL A 86 -18.75 -28.17 -49.94
N TYR A 87 -17.93 -28.43 -48.94
CA TYR A 87 -17.05 -29.60 -48.84
C TYR A 87 -17.07 -30.16 -47.41
N PRO A 88 -18.16 -30.86 -46.97
CA PRO A 88 -18.32 -31.29 -45.59
C PRO A 88 -17.15 -32.18 -45.06
N GLU A 89 -16.54 -32.98 -45.92
CA GLU A 89 -15.39 -33.79 -45.54
C GLU A 89 -14.13 -32.98 -45.22
N ALA A 90 -13.96 -31.81 -45.86
CA ALA A 90 -12.85 -30.89 -45.60
C ALA A 90 -13.02 -30.11 -44.28
N ALA A 91 -14.22 -30.04 -43.74
CA ALA A 91 -14.49 -29.39 -42.44
C ALA A 91 -14.20 -30.31 -41.24
N GLY A 92 -13.61 -31.51 -41.43
CA GLY A 92 -13.20 -32.40 -40.36
C GLY A 92 -14.35 -32.93 -39.48
N GLY A 93 -15.56 -33.02 -40.02
CA GLY A 93 -16.77 -33.45 -39.31
C GLY A 93 -17.43 -32.39 -38.44
N MET A 94 -16.97 -31.11 -38.47
CA MET A 94 -17.63 -30.01 -37.81
C MET A 94 -18.89 -29.61 -38.56
N THR A 95 -19.98 -29.44 -37.83
CA THR A 95 -21.27 -28.98 -38.41
C THR A 95 -21.30 -27.45 -38.50
N PHE A 96 -22.05 -26.94 -39.45
CA PHE A 96 -22.26 -25.50 -39.56
C PHE A 96 -22.76 -24.87 -38.24
N ASP A 97 -23.72 -25.50 -37.57
CA ASP A 97 -24.27 -25.00 -36.29
C ASP A 97 -23.24 -24.91 -35.17
N SER A 98 -22.31 -25.91 -35.08
CA SER A 98 -21.24 -25.88 -34.08
C SER A 98 -20.23 -24.76 -34.37
N LEU A 99 -19.93 -24.55 -35.65
CA LEU A 99 -19.05 -23.46 -36.09
C LEU A 99 -19.73 -22.09 -35.93
N GLN A 100 -21.04 -22.01 -36.15
CA GLN A 100 -21.81 -20.78 -35.91
C GLN A 100 -21.78 -20.39 -34.43
N SER A 101 -22.01 -21.34 -33.51
CA SER A 101 -21.94 -21.08 -32.08
C SER A 101 -20.54 -20.59 -31.65
N SER A 102 -19.48 -21.18 -32.23
CA SER A 102 -18.09 -20.74 -31.97
C SER A 102 -17.81 -19.36 -32.55
N TYR A 103 -18.33 -19.05 -33.73
CA TYR A 103 -18.22 -17.73 -34.36
C TYR A 103 -18.92 -16.66 -33.52
N ASP A 104 -20.14 -16.92 -33.07
CA ASP A 104 -20.91 -15.98 -32.27
C ASP A 104 -20.22 -15.66 -30.94
N ALA A 105 -19.69 -16.68 -30.25
CA ALA A 105 -18.93 -16.50 -29.01
C ALA A 105 -17.62 -15.71 -29.19
N LEU A 106 -16.91 -15.94 -30.30
CA LEU A 106 -15.71 -15.16 -30.63
C LEU A 106 -16.05 -13.73 -31.06
N LYS A 107 -17.15 -13.56 -31.77
CA LYS A 107 -17.64 -12.25 -32.21
C LYS A 107 -18.04 -11.39 -31.02
N GLU A 108 -18.72 -11.96 -30.02
CA GLU A 108 -19.06 -11.25 -28.79
C GLU A 108 -17.76 -10.74 -28.08
N LYS A 109 -16.75 -11.60 -27.91
CA LYS A 109 -15.47 -11.19 -27.34
C LYS A 109 -14.76 -10.10 -28.16
N PHE A 110 -14.81 -10.21 -29.50
CA PHE A 110 -14.22 -9.21 -30.37
C PHE A 110 -14.95 -7.86 -30.25
N ASP A 111 -16.28 -7.88 -30.21
CA ASP A 111 -17.09 -6.69 -30.06
C ASP A 111 -16.85 -6.05 -28.67
N ASP A 112 -16.82 -6.83 -27.60
CA ASP A 112 -16.51 -6.36 -26.23
C ASP A 112 -15.12 -5.73 -26.12
N LEU A 113 -14.12 -6.33 -26.80
CA LEU A 113 -12.78 -5.77 -26.87
C LEU A 113 -12.76 -4.45 -27.67
N LYS A 114 -13.48 -4.40 -28.78
CA LYS A 114 -13.59 -3.21 -29.64
C LYS A 114 -14.34 -2.06 -28.94
N GLU A 115 -15.35 -2.38 -28.12
CA GLU A 115 -16.11 -1.42 -27.33
C GLU A 115 -15.39 -0.95 -26.06
N GLY A 116 -14.22 -1.54 -25.73
CA GLY A 116 -13.43 -1.18 -24.55
C GLY A 116 -13.90 -1.85 -23.26
N LYS A 117 -14.91 -2.71 -23.28
CA LYS A 117 -15.43 -3.37 -22.07
C LYS A 117 -14.39 -4.24 -21.39
N ILE A 118 -13.60 -4.98 -22.17
CA ILE A 118 -12.52 -5.84 -21.63
C ILE A 118 -11.44 -4.96 -20.97
N GLN A 119 -11.08 -3.85 -21.58
CA GLN A 119 -10.13 -2.88 -21.02
C GLN A 119 -10.66 -2.27 -19.72
N ASP A 120 -11.95 -1.94 -19.67
CA ASP A 120 -12.59 -1.40 -18.45
C ASP A 120 -12.61 -2.42 -17.32
N ASP A 121 -12.86 -3.70 -17.62
CA ASP A 121 -12.82 -4.80 -16.65
C ASP A 121 -11.40 -4.97 -16.07
N TYR A 122 -10.37 -4.98 -16.90
CA TYR A 122 -8.98 -5.02 -16.44
C TYR A 122 -8.61 -3.78 -15.62
N ALA A 123 -9.03 -2.60 -16.05
CA ALA A 123 -8.83 -1.37 -15.27
C ALA A 123 -9.54 -1.41 -13.91
N ALA A 124 -10.71 -2.06 -13.82
CA ALA A 124 -11.40 -2.28 -12.56
C ALA A 124 -10.61 -3.23 -11.64
N VAL A 125 -10.05 -4.30 -12.18
CA VAL A 125 -9.18 -5.23 -11.44
C VAL A 125 -7.93 -4.50 -10.92
N VAL A 126 -7.25 -3.71 -11.74
CA VAL A 126 -6.07 -2.92 -11.33
C VAL A 126 -6.43 -1.98 -10.18
N ARG A 127 -7.58 -1.28 -10.26
CA ARG A 127 -8.05 -0.42 -9.17
C ARG A 127 -8.28 -1.21 -7.87
N GLN A 128 -8.83 -2.42 -7.97
CA GLN A 128 -9.05 -3.27 -6.80
C GLN A 128 -7.72 -3.75 -6.18
N LEU A 129 -6.74 -4.14 -7.00
CA LEU A 129 -5.41 -4.55 -6.53
C LEU A 129 -4.70 -3.39 -5.81
N ARG A 130 -4.71 -2.18 -6.38
CA ARG A 130 -4.15 -0.97 -5.74
C ARG A 130 -4.85 -0.64 -4.42
N ASN A 131 -6.18 -0.74 -4.37
CA ASN A 131 -6.91 -0.53 -3.12
C ASN A 131 -6.52 -1.55 -2.05
N THR A 132 -6.27 -2.81 -2.43
CA THR A 132 -5.80 -3.85 -1.51
C THR A 132 -4.40 -3.54 -1.00
N GLU A 133 -3.51 -3.10 -1.85
CA GLU A 133 -2.16 -2.65 -1.50
C GLU A 133 -2.20 -1.48 -0.51
N ASP A 134 -2.99 -0.44 -0.79
CA ASP A 134 -3.17 0.72 0.10
C ASP A 134 -3.73 0.31 1.47
N GLN A 135 -4.66 -0.65 1.52
CA GLN A 135 -5.20 -1.17 2.77
C GLN A 135 -4.14 -1.92 3.57
N MET A 136 -3.26 -2.67 2.93
CA MET A 136 -2.15 -3.35 3.60
C MET A 136 -1.17 -2.35 4.21
N ILE A 137 -0.80 -1.29 3.47
CA ILE A 137 0.08 -0.22 3.96
C ILE A 137 -0.55 0.47 5.17
N LYS A 138 -1.80 0.90 5.09
CA LYS A 138 -2.53 1.53 6.20
C LYS A 138 -2.65 0.62 7.43
N THR A 139 -2.84 -0.68 7.20
CA THR A 139 -2.88 -1.65 8.30
C THR A 139 -1.52 -1.76 9.00
N ALA A 140 -0.45 -1.79 8.23
CA ALA A 140 0.91 -1.82 8.78
C ALA A 140 1.26 -0.53 9.54
N GLU A 141 0.86 0.64 9.04
CA GLU A 141 0.99 1.92 9.73
C GLU A 141 0.25 1.91 11.07
N THR A 142 -0.97 1.40 11.08
CA THR A 142 -1.76 1.26 12.32
C THR A 142 -1.09 0.34 13.32
N ILE A 143 -0.58 -0.81 12.87
CA ILE A 143 0.17 -1.75 13.73
C ILE A 143 1.42 -1.08 14.28
N TYR A 144 2.16 -0.33 13.46
CA TYR A 144 3.35 0.38 13.90
C TYR A 144 3.04 1.41 15.00
N ILE A 145 1.98 2.21 14.84
CA ILE A 145 1.53 3.17 15.86
C ILE A 145 1.16 2.44 17.15
N ASN A 146 0.40 1.35 17.07
CA ASN A 146 0.05 0.56 18.25
C ASN A 146 1.27 0.00 18.99
N ILE A 147 2.30 -0.41 18.26
CA ILE A 147 3.57 -0.87 18.86
C ILE A 147 4.24 0.27 19.63
N LEU A 148 4.30 1.49 19.06
CA LEU A 148 4.86 2.66 19.74
C LEU A 148 4.07 3.03 21.00
N GLU A 149 2.74 2.96 20.96
CA GLU A 149 1.88 3.19 22.12
C GLU A 149 2.11 2.15 23.23
N LEU A 150 2.27 0.88 22.86
CA LEU A 150 2.59 -0.18 23.80
C LEU A 150 3.98 0.02 24.43
N GLN A 151 4.97 0.41 23.64
CA GLN A 151 6.32 0.73 24.17
C GLN A 151 6.28 1.91 25.15
N ASN A 152 5.56 2.97 24.83
CA ASN A 152 5.38 4.11 25.73
C ASN A 152 4.67 3.70 27.03
N THR A 153 3.65 2.83 26.92
CA THR A 153 2.93 2.31 28.09
C THR A 153 3.85 1.46 28.97
N ASP A 154 4.66 0.60 28.36
CA ASP A 154 5.65 -0.21 29.09
C ASP A 154 6.66 0.68 29.84
N GLU A 155 7.21 1.70 29.18
CA GLU A 155 8.09 2.67 29.85
C GLU A 155 7.42 3.38 31.03
N GLN A 156 6.14 3.77 30.89
CA GLN A 156 5.40 4.41 31.97
C GLN A 156 5.21 3.45 33.17
N LEU A 157 4.88 2.19 32.88
CA LEU A 157 4.73 1.15 33.91
C LEU A 157 6.06 0.88 34.62
N GLN A 158 7.17 0.81 33.88
CA GLN A 158 8.50 0.64 34.47
C GLN A 158 8.88 1.82 35.39
N ARG A 159 8.61 3.06 34.96
CA ARG A 159 8.82 4.25 35.80
C ARG A 159 7.95 4.22 37.05
N SER A 160 6.69 3.84 36.93
CA SER A 160 5.75 3.72 38.05
C SER A 160 6.20 2.64 39.04
N LEU A 161 6.62 1.47 38.53
CA LEU A 161 7.17 0.39 39.35
C LEU A 161 8.45 0.82 40.07
N ALA A 162 9.35 1.53 39.42
CA ALA A 162 10.56 2.05 40.04
C ALA A 162 10.25 3.08 41.14
N ALA A 163 9.26 3.96 40.94
CA ALA A 163 8.80 4.89 41.95
C ALA A 163 8.18 4.16 43.15
N MET A 164 7.34 3.18 42.93
CA MET A 164 6.71 2.37 43.98
C MET A 164 7.76 1.59 44.78
N ASN A 165 8.76 0.99 44.13
CA ASN A 165 9.84 0.31 44.80
C ASN A 165 10.64 1.26 45.72
N ARG A 166 10.92 2.50 45.26
CA ARG A 166 11.55 3.52 46.11
C ARG A 166 10.72 3.86 47.33
N THR A 167 9.41 4.03 47.14
CA THR A 167 8.47 4.30 48.23
C THR A 167 8.47 3.15 49.27
N VAL A 168 8.46 1.90 48.79
CA VAL A 168 8.52 0.73 49.71
C VAL A 168 9.84 0.74 50.49
N GLN A 169 11.00 0.95 49.80
CA GLN A 169 12.31 1.01 50.49
C GLN A 169 12.38 2.15 51.52
N GLU A 170 11.79 3.31 51.22
CA GLU A 170 11.72 4.42 52.17
C GLU A 170 10.86 4.04 53.39
N MET A 171 9.73 3.39 53.18
CA MET A 171 8.88 2.94 54.27
C MET A 171 9.47 1.84 55.10
N GLU A 172 10.21 0.90 54.50
CA GLU A 172 10.99 -0.10 55.21
C GLU A 172 12.04 0.55 56.13
N LEU A 173 12.78 1.54 55.59
CA LEU A 173 13.77 2.29 56.39
C LEU A 173 13.09 3.06 57.53
N ARG A 174 11.95 3.68 57.31
CA ARG A 174 11.20 4.39 58.38
C ARG A 174 10.67 3.43 59.45
N TYR A 175 10.27 2.22 59.07
CA TYR A 175 9.88 1.18 59.99
C TYR A 175 11.05 0.72 60.84
N ASP A 176 12.21 0.47 60.27
CA ASP A 176 13.42 0.08 60.99
C ASP A 176 13.86 1.16 61.99
N LEU A 177 13.66 2.44 61.66
CA LEU A 177 13.89 3.58 62.52
C LEU A 177 12.80 3.79 63.62
N GLY A 178 11.76 2.95 63.63
CA GLY A 178 10.63 3.05 64.58
C GLY A 178 9.70 4.22 64.30
N GLN A 179 9.73 4.83 63.11
CA GLN A 179 8.95 6.00 62.78
C GLN A 179 7.55 5.66 62.27
N ILE A 180 7.31 4.44 61.80
CA ILE A 180 6.00 3.96 61.36
C ILE A 180 5.70 2.59 61.94
N SER A 181 4.39 2.22 61.98
CA SER A 181 3.94 0.92 62.45
C SER A 181 4.08 -0.18 61.39
N ALA A 182 4.14 -1.45 61.85
CA ALA A 182 4.11 -2.59 60.94
C ALA A 182 2.83 -2.63 60.06
N LEU A 183 1.70 -2.18 60.56
CA LEU A 183 0.45 -2.07 59.80
C LEU A 183 0.58 -1.08 58.62
N THR A 184 1.22 0.07 58.89
CA THR A 184 1.48 1.10 57.84
C THR A 184 2.40 0.55 56.74
N LEU A 185 3.46 -0.16 57.12
CA LEU A 185 4.34 -0.80 56.15
C LEU A 185 3.61 -1.84 55.34
N GLN A 186 2.79 -2.67 55.98
CA GLN A 186 2.02 -3.71 55.29
C GLN A 186 1.01 -3.11 54.28
N GLN A 187 0.39 -1.99 54.60
CA GLN A 187 -0.53 -1.30 53.69
C GLN A 187 0.19 -0.78 52.40
N VAL A 188 1.41 -0.26 52.52
CA VAL A 188 2.18 0.20 51.39
C VAL A 188 2.71 -0.97 50.54
N THR A 189 3.15 -2.06 51.18
CA THR A 189 3.64 -3.23 50.45
C THR A 189 2.55 -4.02 49.76
N ALA A 190 1.31 -4.05 50.32
CA ALA A 190 0.18 -4.67 49.67
C ALA A 190 -0.27 -4.01 48.37
N GLY A 191 0.01 -2.71 48.17
CA GLY A 191 -0.23 -2.00 46.93
C GLY A 191 0.73 -2.36 45.77
N ARG A 192 1.75 -3.19 46.04
CA ARG A 192 2.73 -3.67 45.09
C ARG A 192 2.32 -4.94 44.33
N THR A 193 1.36 -5.68 44.84
CA THR A 193 0.82 -6.91 44.23
C THR A 193 -0.33 -6.58 43.28
#